data_03d01004faf9947bab1ed1d4f9584e17
#
_entry.id   03d01004faf9947bab1ed1d4f9584e17
#
_cell.length_a   1.000
_cell.length_b   1.000
_cell.length_c   1.000
_cell.angle_alpha   90.00
_cell.angle_beta   90.00
_cell.angle_gamma   90.00
#
_symmetry.space_group_name_H-M   'P 1'
#
loop_
_entity.id
_entity.type
_entity.pdbx_description
1 polymer ?
#
loop_
_entity_poly.entity_id
_entity_poly.type
_entity_poly.pdbx_seq_one_letter_code
_entity_poly.pdbx_strand_id
1 'polypeptide(L)'
;MPTKHIENTTGALANEFPAYDDLIDPLNRVLVPSADVAVEPLLAGLSRLGWDVEEVTAYRTVRAAPPPADVRDDIKTGMFDAVVFTSATAVRNMIGIAGKPHAATVVAAIGPATAAACEMHGLRVDVIADTPTFESVADGLARFADRRRSDQAAAGLPLTKPSQRKRRKRRKVVEPAG
;
A
#
# COMPACT_ATOMS: atom_id res chain seq x y z
N MET A 1 4.99 29.46 12.28
CA MET A 1 4.50 28.34 13.11
C MET A 1 4.92 27.08 12.40
N PRO A 2 5.72 26.16 12.97
CA PRO A 2 6.03 24.90 12.33
C PRO A 2 4.75 24.08 12.26
N THR A 3 4.35 23.67 11.06
CA THR A 3 3.28 22.69 10.83
C THR A 3 3.73 21.37 11.45
N LYS A 4 3.11 21.00 12.57
CA LYS A 4 3.29 19.70 13.19
C LYS A 4 2.87 18.65 12.17
N HIS A 5 3.80 17.83 11.68
CA HIS A 5 3.47 16.65 10.90
C HIS A 5 2.64 15.73 11.80
N ILE A 6 1.34 15.69 11.56
CA ILE A 6 0.43 14.74 12.20
C ILE A 6 0.78 13.39 11.59
N GLU A 7 1.40 12.53 12.39
CA GLU A 7 1.51 11.12 12.02
C GLU A 7 0.09 10.53 11.93
N ASN A 8 -0.37 10.20 10.74
CA ASN A 8 -1.68 9.58 10.51
C ASN A 8 -1.71 8.12 11.03
N THR A 9 -1.53 7.96 12.32
CA THR A 9 -1.64 6.68 13.02
C THR A 9 -2.78 6.74 14.03
N THR A 10 -3.43 5.61 14.27
CA THR A 10 -4.49 5.49 15.28
C THR A 10 -4.00 5.90 16.69
N GLY A 11 -2.72 5.68 17.00
CA GLY A 11 -2.09 6.12 18.25
C GLY A 11 -1.93 7.63 18.34
N ALA A 12 -1.62 8.32 17.24
CA ALA A 12 -1.48 9.78 17.23
C ALA A 12 -2.82 10.47 17.52
N LEU A 13 -3.93 9.94 17.01
CA LEU A 13 -5.26 10.47 17.28
C LEU A 13 -5.60 10.41 18.76
N ALA A 14 -5.29 9.31 19.46
CA ALA A 14 -5.51 9.19 20.90
C ALA A 14 -4.70 10.22 21.70
N ASN A 15 -3.48 10.56 21.24
CA ASN A 15 -2.62 11.54 21.91
C ASN A 15 -3.09 13.00 21.74
N GLU A 16 -3.89 13.27 20.72
CA GLU A 16 -4.47 14.61 20.48
C GLU A 16 -5.85 14.78 21.12
N PHE A 17 -6.47 13.69 21.59
CA PHE A 17 -7.76 13.73 22.24
C PHE A 17 -7.62 14.29 23.66
N PRO A 18 -8.51 15.22 24.08
CA PRO A 18 -8.46 15.74 25.44
C PRO A 18 -8.80 14.66 26.47
N ALA A 19 -8.29 14.79 27.69
CA ALA A 19 -8.76 13.98 28.81
C ALA A 19 -10.21 14.36 29.15
N TYR A 20 -11.01 13.35 29.52
CA TYR A 20 -12.37 13.59 29.99
C TYR A 20 -12.33 14.40 31.31
N ASP A 21 -13.18 15.41 31.38
CA ASP A 21 -13.37 16.26 32.57
C ASP A 21 -14.87 16.31 32.92
N ASP A 22 -15.25 15.72 34.03
CA ASP A 22 -16.63 15.62 34.49
C ASP A 22 -17.30 16.97 34.83
N LEU A 23 -16.51 18.03 34.96
CA LEU A 23 -17.02 19.39 35.18
C LEU A 23 -17.36 20.11 33.85
N ILE A 24 -16.74 19.72 32.77
CA ILE A 24 -16.85 20.41 31.47
C ILE A 24 -17.60 19.56 30.46
N ASP A 25 -17.36 18.26 30.44
CA ASP A 25 -17.87 17.35 29.42
C ASP A 25 -19.24 16.76 29.86
N PRO A 26 -20.32 17.07 29.15
CA PRO A 26 -21.67 16.61 29.50
C PRO A 26 -21.87 15.11 29.32
N LEU A 27 -21.03 14.47 28.50
CA LEU A 27 -21.07 13.04 28.14
C LEU A 27 -19.66 12.47 28.16
N ASN A 28 -19.50 11.27 28.71
CA ASN A 28 -18.21 10.58 28.77
C ASN A 28 -18.05 9.48 27.72
N ARG A 29 -19.03 9.29 26.81
CA ARG A 29 -19.07 8.18 25.87
C ARG A 29 -18.54 8.57 24.51
N VAL A 30 -17.63 7.74 23.98
CA VAL A 30 -17.07 7.89 22.63
C VAL A 30 -17.38 6.63 21.83
N LEU A 31 -18.09 6.79 20.71
CA LEU A 31 -18.33 5.71 19.75
C LEU A 31 -17.19 5.68 18.72
N VAL A 32 -16.57 4.51 18.56
CA VAL A 32 -15.50 4.27 17.60
C VAL A 32 -15.98 3.28 16.52
N PRO A 33 -16.48 3.76 15.38
CA PRO A 33 -16.78 2.89 14.24
C PRO A 33 -15.47 2.38 13.63
N SER A 34 -15.30 1.06 13.56
CA SER A 34 -14.08 0.44 13.06
C SER A 34 -14.36 -0.63 12.00
N ALA A 35 -13.29 -1.07 11.33
CA ALA A 35 -13.33 -2.34 10.60
C ALA A 35 -13.33 -3.51 11.61
N ASP A 36 -13.53 -4.73 11.11
CA ASP A 36 -13.39 -5.97 11.89
C ASP A 36 -11.95 -6.29 12.33
N VAL A 37 -11.04 -5.36 12.12
CA VAL A 37 -9.65 -5.41 12.61
C VAL A 37 -9.51 -4.42 13.75
N ALA A 38 -9.17 -4.91 14.94
CA ALA A 38 -9.07 -4.12 16.16
C ALA A 38 -8.21 -2.87 16.04
N VAL A 39 -8.71 -1.76 16.57
CA VAL A 39 -8.00 -0.46 16.70
C VAL A 39 -7.50 -0.28 18.15
N GLU A 40 -7.00 -1.37 18.74
CA GLU A 40 -6.53 -1.45 20.13
C GLU A 40 -5.78 -0.23 20.65
N PRO A 41 -4.79 0.37 19.93
CA PRO A 41 -4.06 1.52 20.44
C PRO A 41 -4.95 2.76 20.64
N LEU A 42 -5.99 2.94 19.80
CA LEU A 42 -6.92 4.05 19.92
C LEU A 42 -7.86 3.83 21.12
N LEU A 43 -8.45 2.65 21.22
CA LEU A 43 -9.38 2.31 22.30
C LEU A 43 -8.69 2.43 23.67
N ALA A 44 -7.51 1.82 23.80
CA ALA A 44 -6.72 1.90 25.04
C ALA A 44 -6.26 3.34 25.34
N GLY A 45 -5.98 4.14 24.32
CA GLY A 45 -5.61 5.55 24.46
C GLY A 45 -6.76 6.38 25.01
N LEU A 46 -7.93 6.29 24.43
CA LEU A 46 -9.14 7.01 24.88
C LEU A 46 -9.58 6.57 26.28
N SER A 47 -9.56 5.28 26.58
CA SER A 47 -9.89 4.78 27.93
C SER A 47 -8.94 5.30 29.00
N ARG A 48 -7.64 5.43 28.70
CA ARG A 48 -6.66 6.04 29.64
C ARG A 48 -6.91 7.50 29.86
N LEU A 49 -7.54 8.20 28.93
CA LEU A 49 -7.98 9.59 29.06
C LEU A 49 -9.30 9.74 29.82
N GLY A 50 -9.89 8.66 30.33
CA GLY A 50 -11.11 8.67 31.12
C GLY A 50 -12.42 8.52 30.33
N TRP A 51 -12.34 8.32 29.02
CA TRP A 51 -13.51 8.13 28.17
C TRP A 51 -14.06 6.71 28.27
N ASP A 52 -15.40 6.58 28.30
CA ASP A 52 -16.13 5.31 28.12
C ASP A 52 -16.24 5.03 26.61
N VAL A 53 -15.48 4.05 26.12
CA VAL A 53 -15.30 3.82 24.70
C VAL A 53 -16.11 2.63 24.25
N GLU A 54 -17.02 2.84 23.30
CA GLU A 54 -17.80 1.77 22.64
C GLU A 54 -17.32 1.56 21.20
N GLU A 55 -16.77 0.37 20.92
CA GLU A 55 -16.39 -0.01 19.55
C GLU A 55 -17.55 -0.65 18.83
N VAL A 56 -17.79 -0.23 17.58
CA VAL A 56 -18.80 -0.83 16.69
C VAL A 56 -18.15 -1.21 15.38
N THR A 57 -18.27 -2.47 15.01
CA THR A 57 -17.85 -2.93 13.68
C THR A 57 -18.77 -2.35 12.61
N ALA A 58 -18.32 -1.30 11.92
CA ALA A 58 -19.08 -0.61 10.89
C ALA A 58 -18.95 -1.28 9.51
N TYR A 59 -17.81 -1.96 9.25
CA TYR A 59 -17.58 -2.67 7.98
C TYR A 59 -16.60 -3.82 8.18
N ARG A 60 -16.56 -4.71 7.21
CA ARG A 60 -15.62 -5.84 7.19
C ARG A 60 -14.74 -5.77 5.95
N THR A 61 -13.45 -6.00 6.15
CA THR A 61 -12.51 -6.12 5.05
C THR A 61 -12.51 -7.56 4.54
N VAL A 62 -13.10 -7.78 3.37
CA VAL A 62 -13.08 -9.09 2.72
C VAL A 62 -12.00 -9.13 1.64
N ARG A 63 -11.34 -10.28 1.53
CA ARG A 63 -10.37 -10.47 0.45
C ARG A 63 -11.09 -10.45 -0.89
N ALA A 64 -10.60 -9.65 -1.82
CA ALA A 64 -11.10 -9.62 -3.18
C ALA A 64 -10.92 -10.99 -3.87
N ALA A 65 -11.80 -11.31 -4.81
CA ALA A 65 -11.61 -12.46 -5.68
C ALA A 65 -10.31 -12.32 -6.49
N PRO A 66 -9.61 -13.42 -6.79
CA PRO A 66 -8.45 -13.37 -7.66
C PRO A 66 -8.80 -12.74 -9.01
N PRO A 67 -7.94 -11.89 -9.57
CA PRO A 67 -8.18 -11.35 -10.90
C PRO A 67 -8.18 -12.45 -11.96
N PRO A 68 -8.70 -12.20 -13.17
CA PRO A 68 -8.68 -13.15 -14.30
C PRO A 68 -7.29 -13.73 -14.53
N ALA A 69 -7.22 -14.93 -15.08
CA ALA A 69 -5.96 -15.67 -15.22
C ALA A 69 -4.94 -14.95 -16.10
N ASP A 70 -5.39 -14.29 -17.18
CA ASP A 70 -4.58 -13.47 -18.06
C ASP A 70 -3.96 -12.27 -17.33
N VAL A 71 -4.73 -11.57 -16.51
CA VAL A 71 -4.24 -10.46 -15.68
C VAL A 71 -3.19 -10.95 -14.68
N ARG A 72 -3.41 -12.10 -14.04
CA ARG A 72 -2.42 -12.70 -13.12
C ARG A 72 -1.13 -13.10 -13.84
N ASP A 73 -1.26 -13.64 -15.05
CA ASP A 73 -0.11 -13.97 -15.88
C ASP A 73 0.65 -12.69 -16.30
N ASP A 74 -0.06 -11.64 -16.66
CA ASP A 74 0.52 -10.34 -17.02
C ASP A 74 1.27 -9.69 -15.86
N ILE A 75 0.74 -9.77 -14.63
CA ILE A 75 1.43 -9.32 -13.41
C ILE A 75 2.77 -10.07 -13.26
N LYS A 76 2.75 -11.40 -13.39
CA LYS A 76 3.94 -12.25 -13.19
C LYS A 76 4.95 -12.17 -14.32
N THR A 77 4.51 -11.84 -15.52
CA THR A 77 5.37 -11.82 -16.72
C THR A 77 5.89 -10.43 -17.07
N GLY A 78 5.52 -9.39 -16.29
CA GLY A 78 6.03 -8.04 -16.47
C GLY A 78 5.37 -7.27 -17.61
N MET A 79 4.09 -7.52 -17.85
CA MET A 79 3.29 -6.77 -18.82
C MET A 79 2.79 -5.44 -18.29
N PHE A 80 3.00 -5.17 -17.00
CA PHE A 80 2.74 -3.88 -16.37
C PHE A 80 4.04 -3.11 -16.17
N ASP A 81 4.03 -1.81 -16.48
CA ASP A 81 5.20 -0.94 -16.31
C ASP A 81 5.44 -0.61 -14.84
N ALA A 82 4.37 -0.36 -14.09
CA ALA A 82 4.42 -0.05 -12.66
C ALA A 82 3.23 -0.62 -11.90
N VAL A 83 3.41 -0.79 -10.60
CA VAL A 83 2.35 -1.06 -9.62
C VAL A 83 2.45 -0.02 -8.50
N VAL A 84 1.29 0.51 -8.09
CA VAL A 84 1.19 1.47 -6.99
C VAL A 84 0.47 0.82 -5.82
N PHE A 85 1.11 0.85 -4.65
CA PHE A 85 0.50 0.40 -3.41
C PHE A 85 0.14 1.58 -2.52
N THR A 86 -1.12 1.64 -2.11
CA THR A 86 -1.68 2.71 -1.27
C THR A 86 -1.83 2.30 0.20
N SER A 87 -1.56 1.03 0.53
CA SER A 87 -1.58 0.54 1.91
C SER A 87 -0.86 -0.80 2.05
N ALA A 88 -0.42 -1.12 3.27
CA ALA A 88 0.16 -2.42 3.61
C ALA A 88 -0.83 -3.58 3.36
N THR A 89 -2.13 -3.34 3.55
CA THR A 89 -3.18 -4.33 3.27
C THR A 89 -3.30 -4.61 1.78
N ALA A 90 -3.19 -3.58 0.92
CA ALA A 90 -3.19 -3.77 -0.53
C ALA A 90 -2.01 -4.63 -1.01
N VAL A 91 -0.82 -4.45 -0.41
CA VAL A 91 0.36 -5.28 -0.68
C VAL A 91 0.07 -6.76 -0.39
N ARG A 92 -0.36 -7.04 0.85
CA ARG A 92 -0.66 -8.42 1.28
C ARG A 92 -1.74 -9.07 0.42
N ASN A 93 -2.81 -8.33 0.14
CA ASN A 93 -3.94 -8.84 -0.63
C ASN A 93 -3.53 -9.13 -2.07
N MET A 94 -2.87 -8.20 -2.76
CA MET A 94 -2.42 -8.40 -4.13
C MET A 94 -1.51 -9.63 -4.26
N ILE A 95 -0.52 -9.76 -3.37
CA ILE A 95 0.40 -10.91 -3.40
C ILE A 95 -0.37 -12.22 -3.15
N GLY A 96 -1.35 -12.21 -2.25
CA GLY A 96 -2.15 -13.39 -1.93
C GLY A 96 -3.09 -13.85 -3.06
N ILE A 97 -3.60 -12.93 -3.88
CA ILE A 97 -4.59 -13.24 -4.94
C ILE A 97 -4.01 -13.30 -6.35
N ALA A 98 -2.91 -12.58 -6.60
CA ALA A 98 -2.30 -12.46 -7.93
C ALA A 98 -0.84 -12.92 -7.99
N GLY A 99 -0.17 -13.02 -6.84
CA GLY A 99 1.27 -13.26 -6.73
C GLY A 99 2.09 -11.98 -6.82
N LYS A 100 3.41 -12.14 -6.75
CA LYS A 100 4.34 -11.00 -6.83
C LYS A 100 4.42 -10.46 -8.26
N PRO A 101 4.48 -9.13 -8.44
CA PRO A 101 4.77 -8.54 -9.73
C PRO A 101 6.16 -8.96 -10.22
N HIS A 102 6.34 -8.94 -11.53
CA HIS A 102 7.63 -9.26 -12.14
C HIS A 102 8.71 -8.28 -11.66
N ALA A 103 9.95 -8.78 -11.50
CA ALA A 103 11.07 -7.98 -11.02
C ALA A 103 11.40 -6.73 -11.86
N ALA A 104 10.92 -6.66 -13.11
CA ALA A 104 11.09 -5.47 -13.96
C ALA A 104 9.99 -4.43 -13.76
N THR A 105 8.85 -4.79 -13.16
CA THR A 105 7.76 -3.85 -12.86
C THR A 105 8.23 -2.89 -11.77
N VAL A 106 8.02 -1.59 -11.99
CA VAL A 106 8.35 -0.54 -11.01
C VAL A 106 7.37 -0.63 -9.86
N VAL A 107 7.86 -0.65 -8.63
CA VAL A 107 7.03 -0.68 -7.43
C VAL A 107 7.05 0.69 -6.76
N ALA A 108 5.88 1.31 -6.67
CA ALA A 108 5.70 2.58 -5.97
C ALA A 108 4.82 2.39 -4.72
N ALA A 109 5.22 3.03 -3.63
CA ALA A 109 4.50 3.05 -2.36
C ALA A 109 4.07 4.47 -2.00
N ILE A 110 2.85 4.62 -1.49
CA ILE A 110 2.30 5.92 -1.09
C ILE A 110 3.00 6.51 0.14
N GLY A 111 3.75 5.71 0.88
CA GLY A 111 4.46 6.16 2.06
C GLY A 111 5.30 5.07 2.72
N PRO A 112 6.07 5.42 3.79
CA PRO A 112 7.06 4.52 4.39
C PRO A 112 6.48 3.22 4.95
N ALA A 113 5.31 3.27 5.60
CA ALA A 113 4.65 2.07 6.14
C ALA A 113 4.25 1.06 5.04
N THR A 114 3.82 1.58 3.88
CA THR A 114 3.49 0.75 2.71
C THR A 114 4.76 0.19 2.07
N ALA A 115 5.83 0.99 2.01
CA ALA A 115 7.13 0.54 1.51
C ALA A 115 7.69 -0.60 2.38
N ALA A 116 7.68 -0.46 3.71
CA ALA A 116 8.09 -1.52 4.62
C ALA A 116 7.29 -2.82 4.41
N ALA A 117 5.97 -2.71 4.18
CA ALA A 117 5.16 -3.88 3.85
C ALA A 117 5.56 -4.52 2.51
N CYS A 118 5.93 -3.76 1.50
CA CYS A 118 6.47 -4.28 0.24
C CYS A 118 7.75 -5.08 0.48
N GLU A 119 8.70 -4.51 1.24
CA GLU A 119 9.99 -5.13 1.55
C GLU A 119 9.83 -6.41 2.37
N MET A 120 8.95 -6.42 3.39
CA MET A 120 8.60 -7.62 4.16
C MET A 120 8.10 -8.77 3.28
N HIS A 121 7.45 -8.45 2.17
CA HIS A 121 7.00 -9.43 1.19
C HIS A 121 8.04 -9.69 0.08
N GLY A 122 9.25 -9.16 0.20
CA GLY A 122 10.36 -9.34 -0.75
C GLY A 122 10.13 -8.64 -2.09
N LEU A 123 9.44 -7.51 -2.09
CA LEU A 123 9.37 -6.60 -3.23
C LEU A 123 10.42 -5.51 -3.07
N ARG A 124 11.11 -5.18 -4.17
CA ARG A 124 11.95 -3.98 -4.24
C ARG A 124 11.05 -2.77 -4.40
N VAL A 125 11.22 -1.75 -3.57
CA VAL A 125 10.51 -0.47 -3.72
C VAL A 125 11.39 0.50 -4.51
N ASP A 126 10.88 0.99 -5.62
CA ASP A 126 11.58 1.90 -6.52
C ASP A 126 11.23 3.37 -6.26
N VAL A 127 10.01 3.62 -5.76
CA VAL A 127 9.48 4.96 -5.49
C VAL A 127 8.72 4.94 -4.18
N ILE A 128 9.03 5.91 -3.31
CA ILE A 128 8.22 6.25 -2.14
C ILE A 128 7.78 7.70 -2.34
N ALA A 129 6.48 7.97 -2.20
CA ALA A 129 5.97 9.32 -2.33
C ALA A 129 6.50 10.22 -1.19
N ASP A 130 6.82 11.47 -1.53
CA ASP A 130 7.31 12.47 -0.56
C ASP A 130 6.21 12.86 0.45
N THR A 131 4.95 12.84 0.00
CA THR A 131 3.74 13.00 0.82
C THR A 131 2.75 11.90 0.46
N PRO A 132 1.88 11.44 1.38
CA PRO A 132 0.95 10.33 1.12
C PRO A 132 -0.25 10.74 0.26
N THR A 133 0.02 11.29 -0.92
CA THR A 133 -0.99 11.71 -1.91
C THR A 133 -0.76 11.04 -3.26
N PHE A 134 -1.81 10.91 -4.06
CA PHE A 134 -1.72 10.33 -5.39
C PHE A 134 -0.85 11.19 -6.34
N GLU A 135 -0.94 12.51 -6.21
CA GLU A 135 -0.11 13.46 -6.96
C GLU A 135 1.38 13.20 -6.69
N SER A 136 1.75 13.08 -5.42
CA SER A 136 3.13 12.83 -5.03
C SER A 136 3.66 11.48 -5.54
N VAL A 137 2.82 10.44 -5.56
CA VAL A 137 3.16 9.14 -6.19
C VAL A 137 3.38 9.30 -7.69
N ALA A 138 2.48 10.03 -8.38
CA ALA A 138 2.57 10.24 -9.81
C ALA A 138 3.85 11.02 -10.19
N ASP A 139 4.15 12.07 -9.46
CA ASP A 139 5.39 12.85 -9.63
C ASP A 139 6.64 12.02 -9.38
N GLY A 140 6.62 11.19 -8.32
CA GLY A 140 7.68 10.25 -8.00
C GLY A 140 7.94 9.26 -9.14
N LEU A 141 6.87 8.69 -9.71
CA LEU A 141 6.96 7.78 -10.86
C LEU A 141 7.48 8.50 -12.11
N ALA A 142 7.03 9.73 -12.38
CA ALA A 142 7.51 10.52 -13.51
C ALA A 142 9.02 10.79 -13.39
N ARG A 143 9.46 11.28 -12.22
CA ARG A 143 10.89 11.49 -11.93
C ARG A 143 11.71 10.20 -12.07
N PHE A 144 11.19 9.08 -11.60
CA PHE A 144 11.84 7.78 -11.73
C PHE A 144 11.97 7.36 -13.20
N ALA A 145 10.92 7.53 -13.99
CA ALA A 145 10.92 7.19 -15.41
C ALA A 145 11.91 8.07 -16.21
N ASP A 146 12.02 9.34 -15.87
CA ASP A 146 12.96 10.28 -16.53
C ASP A 146 14.42 9.92 -16.20
N ARG A 147 14.74 9.65 -14.92
CA ARG A 147 16.06 9.19 -14.53
C ARG A 147 16.43 7.90 -15.26
N ARG A 148 15.54 6.92 -15.25
CA ARG A 148 15.76 5.63 -15.93
C ARG A 148 16.02 5.79 -17.42
N ARG A 149 15.29 6.69 -18.10
CA ARG A 149 15.53 7.00 -19.53
C ARG A 149 16.90 7.62 -19.74
N SER A 150 17.29 8.56 -18.90
CA SER A 150 18.60 9.22 -18.97
C SER A 150 19.73 8.20 -18.76
N ASP A 151 19.61 7.33 -17.77
CA ASP A 151 20.58 6.28 -17.47
C ASP A 151 20.72 5.27 -18.62
N GLN A 152 19.60 4.86 -19.20
CA GLN A 152 19.60 3.95 -20.36
C GLN A 152 20.25 4.62 -21.58
N ALA A 153 19.94 5.88 -21.85
CA ALA A 153 20.55 6.63 -22.95
C ALA A 153 22.05 6.81 -22.75
N ALA A 154 22.50 7.17 -21.55
CA ALA A 154 23.91 7.29 -21.21
C ALA A 154 24.68 5.95 -21.34
N ALA A 155 24.02 4.84 -21.04
CA ALA A 155 24.58 3.49 -21.19
C ALA A 155 24.49 2.95 -22.62
N GLY A 156 23.95 3.67 -23.58
CA GLY A 156 23.72 3.22 -24.96
C GLY A 156 22.70 2.06 -25.07
N LEU A 157 21.84 1.90 -24.04
CA LEU A 157 20.83 0.87 -24.00
C LEU A 157 19.52 1.32 -24.69
N PRO A 158 18.76 0.41 -25.30
CA PRO A 158 17.49 0.78 -25.90
C PRO A 158 16.49 1.25 -24.85
N LEU A 159 15.78 2.34 -25.15
CA LEU A 159 14.74 2.90 -24.30
C LEU A 159 13.50 1.97 -24.33
N THR A 160 13.42 1.04 -23.37
CA THR A 160 12.33 0.07 -23.29
C THR A 160 11.57 0.21 -21.98
N LYS A 161 10.24 0.19 -22.06
CA LYS A 161 9.37 0.06 -20.89
C LYS A 161 9.38 -1.38 -20.37
N PRO A 162 9.08 -1.62 -19.07
CA PRO A 162 8.93 -2.97 -18.53
C PRO A 162 7.96 -3.85 -19.35
N SER A 163 6.81 -3.31 -19.75
CA SER A 163 5.78 -4.00 -20.55
C SER A 163 6.21 -4.33 -21.98
N GLN A 164 7.24 -3.66 -22.52
CA GLN A 164 7.76 -3.91 -23.89
C GLN A 164 8.75 -5.07 -23.95
N ARG A 165 9.01 -5.75 -22.85
CA ARG A 165 9.88 -6.93 -22.84
C ARG A 165 9.24 -8.04 -23.64
N LYS A 166 10.02 -8.66 -24.58
CA LYS A 166 9.53 -9.77 -25.38
C LYS A 166 8.96 -10.86 -24.45
N ARG A 167 7.70 -11.17 -24.60
CA ARG A 167 7.03 -12.29 -23.94
C ARG A 167 7.84 -13.57 -24.23
N ARG A 168 8.43 -14.18 -23.23
CA ARG A 168 9.05 -15.49 -23.37
C ARG A 168 7.93 -16.46 -23.71
N LYS A 169 7.87 -16.92 -24.98
CA LYS A 169 6.86 -17.88 -25.41
C LYS A 169 6.85 -19.05 -24.43
N ARG A 170 5.72 -19.25 -23.75
CA ARG A 170 5.49 -20.42 -22.90
C ARG A 170 5.73 -21.64 -23.81
N ARG A 171 6.73 -22.46 -23.47
CA ARG A 171 6.89 -23.77 -24.09
C ARG A 171 5.59 -24.53 -23.81
N LYS A 172 4.80 -24.80 -24.86
CA LYS A 172 3.66 -25.73 -24.75
C LYS A 172 4.23 -27.02 -24.15
N VAL A 173 3.77 -27.37 -22.94
CA VAL A 173 3.96 -28.72 -22.42
C VAL A 173 3.17 -29.60 -23.37
N VAL A 174 3.89 -30.36 -24.18
CA VAL A 174 3.27 -31.43 -24.99
C VAL A 174 2.93 -32.50 -23.97
N GLU A 175 1.64 -32.69 -23.70
CA GLU A 175 1.20 -33.87 -22.97
C GLU A 175 1.70 -35.10 -23.71
N PRO A 176 2.33 -36.06 -23.02
CA PRO A 176 2.66 -37.34 -23.67
C PRO A 176 1.36 -38.03 -24.04
N ALA A 177 1.24 -38.36 -25.33
CA ALA A 177 0.17 -39.21 -25.84
C ALA A 177 0.19 -40.53 -25.07
N GLY A 178 -0.89 -40.80 -24.33
CA GLY A 178 -1.15 -42.08 -23.68
C GLY A 178 -1.64 -43.13 -24.66
#